data_206c1ad37cd1d8ad40f82f6326df76ef
#
_entry.id   206c1ad37cd1d8ad40f82f6326df76ef
#
_cell.length_a   1.000
_cell.length_b   1.000
_cell.length_c   1.000
_cell.angle_alpha   90.00
_cell.angle_beta   90.00
_cell.angle_gamma   90.00
#
_symmetry.space_group_name_H-M   'P 1'
#
loop_
_entity.id
_entity.type
_entity.pdbx_description
1 polymer ?
#
loop_
_entity_poly.entity_id
_entity_poly.type
_entity_poly.pdbx_seq_one_letter_code
_entity_poly.pdbx_strand_id
1 'polypeptide(L)'
;MAIPKFTTFTSGAVPVEAENIDTDQIIPARFLKATERKGFGDNLFRDWRYDAEGRPIAAFPLNDPRYEGRILVAGRNFGCGSSREHAAWALADYGFRVVVSSFFADIFRNNALNNGLLPLRVSDDFLAAIFDDLRRD
;
A
#
# COMPACT_ATOMS: atom_id res chain seq x y z
N MET A 1 8.92 7.37 18.35
CA MET A 1 7.85 7.98 17.53
C MET A 1 6.49 7.53 18.03
N ALA A 2 5.60 8.47 18.21
CA ALA A 2 4.24 8.15 18.63
C ALA A 2 3.46 7.55 17.43
N ILE A 3 2.82 6.41 17.65
CA ILE A 3 1.95 5.79 16.66
C ILE A 3 0.55 6.38 16.80
N PRO A 4 -0.03 6.92 15.72
CA PRO A 4 -1.36 7.50 15.80
C PRO A 4 -2.38 6.47 16.28
N LYS A 5 -3.27 6.91 17.15
CA LYS A 5 -4.36 6.08 17.62
C LYS A 5 -5.42 5.94 16.55
N PHE A 6 -5.90 4.73 16.32
CA PHE A 6 -6.99 4.52 15.39
C PHE A 6 -8.31 5.01 15.98
N THR A 7 -9.00 5.83 15.20
CA THR A 7 -10.37 6.25 15.47
C THR A 7 -11.20 5.95 14.24
N THR A 8 -12.52 5.98 14.37
CA THR A 8 -13.39 5.81 13.22
C THR A 8 -13.16 6.93 12.22
N PHE A 9 -12.95 6.57 10.95
CA PHE A 9 -12.85 7.56 9.87
C PHE A 9 -13.45 6.98 8.60
N THR A 10 -13.84 7.88 7.69
CA THR A 10 -14.33 7.52 6.37
C THR A 10 -13.35 8.06 5.33
N SER A 11 -13.03 7.26 4.34
CA SER A 11 -12.08 7.61 3.31
C SER A 11 -12.41 6.91 2.00
N GLY A 12 -12.01 7.51 0.90
CA GLY A 12 -11.95 6.80 -0.37
C GLY A 12 -10.89 5.72 -0.36
N ALA A 13 -10.90 4.88 -1.37
CA ALA A 13 -9.98 3.76 -1.50
C ALA A 13 -9.25 3.79 -2.84
N VAL A 14 -8.02 3.29 -2.85
CA VAL A 14 -7.19 3.19 -4.05
C VAL A 14 -6.97 1.71 -4.35
N PRO A 15 -7.45 1.18 -5.51
CA PRO A 15 -7.29 -0.23 -5.82
C PRO A 15 -5.98 -0.51 -6.55
N VAL A 16 -5.24 -1.51 -6.08
CA VAL A 16 -4.10 -2.09 -6.80
C VAL A 16 -4.38 -3.59 -6.88
N GLU A 17 -4.99 -4.03 -7.98
CA GLU A 17 -5.57 -5.37 -8.10
C GLU A 17 -4.57 -6.51 -8.29
N ALA A 18 -3.29 -6.26 -8.26
CA ALA A 18 -2.29 -7.30 -8.38
C ALA A 18 -2.27 -8.22 -7.15
N GLU A 19 -2.03 -9.51 -7.35
CA GLU A 19 -1.77 -10.48 -6.29
C GLU A 19 -0.28 -10.61 -6.08
N ASN A 20 0.10 -11.14 -4.90
CA ASN A 20 1.50 -11.41 -4.56
C ASN A 20 2.38 -10.17 -4.67
N ILE A 21 1.84 -9.03 -4.26
CA ILE A 21 2.63 -7.78 -4.24
C ILE A 21 3.72 -7.94 -3.18
N ASP A 22 4.97 -8.02 -3.62
CA ASP A 22 6.08 -8.23 -2.70
C ASP A 22 6.67 -6.90 -2.22
N THR A 23 7.53 -7.00 -1.21
CA THR A 23 8.12 -5.83 -0.58
C THR A 23 9.02 -5.04 -1.52
N ASP A 24 9.64 -5.69 -2.52
CA ASP A 24 10.46 -4.99 -3.51
C ASP A 24 9.61 -4.18 -4.50
N GLN A 25 8.38 -4.61 -4.77
CA GLN A 25 7.43 -3.84 -5.56
C GLN A 25 6.88 -2.65 -4.77
N ILE A 26 6.63 -2.86 -3.47
CA ILE A 26 6.15 -1.79 -2.58
C ILE A 26 7.23 -0.70 -2.44
N ILE A 27 8.46 -1.11 -2.16
CA ILE A 27 9.61 -0.20 -2.05
C ILE A 27 10.86 -0.86 -2.64
N PRO A 28 11.33 -0.41 -3.81
CA PRO A 28 12.49 -1.02 -4.43
C PRO A 28 13.75 -0.97 -3.56
N ALA A 29 14.57 -2.03 -3.66
CA ALA A 29 15.75 -2.21 -2.82
C ALA A 29 16.72 -1.02 -2.86
N ARG A 30 16.79 -0.30 -3.98
CA ARG A 30 17.71 0.84 -4.12
C ARG A 30 17.38 2.00 -3.16
N PHE A 31 16.21 2.00 -2.54
CA PHE A 31 15.81 3.03 -1.58
C PHE A 31 16.01 2.61 -0.12
N LEU A 32 16.57 1.42 0.15
CA LEU A 32 16.65 0.89 1.52
C LEU A 32 17.81 1.46 2.35
N LYS A 33 18.66 2.28 1.78
CA LYS A 33 19.77 2.89 2.51
C LYS A 33 19.34 4.02 3.43
N ALA A 34 18.14 4.55 3.24
CA ALA A 34 17.65 5.66 4.06
C ALA A 34 17.34 5.19 5.47
N THR A 35 17.67 6.03 6.45
CA THR A 35 17.41 5.75 7.86
C THR A 35 16.21 6.50 8.40
N GLU A 36 15.69 7.47 7.65
CA GLU A 36 14.53 8.27 8.02
C GLU A 36 13.28 7.74 7.34
N ARG A 37 12.15 7.78 8.04
CA ARG A 37 10.86 7.35 7.51
C ARG A 37 10.20 8.41 6.63
N LYS A 38 10.55 9.67 6.88
CA LYS A 38 10.01 10.80 6.15
C LYS A 38 10.48 10.79 4.70
N GLY A 39 9.56 11.00 3.79
CA GLY A 39 9.87 11.04 2.36
C GLY A 39 9.82 9.69 1.65
N PHE A 40 9.66 8.58 2.39
CA PHE A 40 9.58 7.27 1.77
C PHE A 40 8.35 7.10 0.88
N GLY A 41 7.28 7.83 1.16
CA GLY A 41 6.06 7.79 0.34
C GLY A 41 6.30 8.17 -1.10
N ASP A 42 7.28 9.01 -1.37
CA ASP A 42 7.63 9.40 -2.74
C ASP A 42 8.14 8.22 -3.57
N ASN A 43 8.65 7.18 -2.91
CA ASN A 43 9.20 5.99 -3.55
C ASN A 43 8.26 4.78 -3.51
N LEU A 44 7.08 4.94 -2.89
CA LEU A 44 6.08 3.88 -2.82
C LEU A 44 5.68 3.44 -4.22
N PHE A 45 5.73 2.14 -4.50
CA PHE A 45 5.42 1.57 -5.81
C PHE A 45 6.16 2.29 -6.95
N ARG A 46 7.37 2.73 -6.71
CA ARG A 46 8.11 3.62 -7.61
C ARG A 46 8.14 3.15 -9.06
N ASP A 47 8.41 1.86 -9.26
CA ASP A 47 8.58 1.31 -10.61
C ASP A 47 7.26 1.03 -11.31
N TRP A 48 6.15 1.11 -10.60
CA TRP A 48 4.81 1.02 -11.17
C TRP A 48 4.19 2.41 -11.39
N ARG A 49 4.62 3.39 -10.61
CA ARG A 49 4.10 4.75 -10.68
C ARG A 49 4.77 5.59 -11.76
N TYR A 50 6.02 5.28 -12.07
CA TYR A 50 6.82 6.09 -12.99
C TYR A 50 7.51 5.21 -14.01
N ASP A 51 7.66 5.74 -15.24
CA ASP A 51 8.40 5.06 -16.30
C ASP A 51 9.93 5.26 -16.15
N ALA A 52 10.70 4.73 -17.10
CA ALA A 52 12.16 4.79 -17.06
C ALA A 52 12.70 6.22 -17.10
N GLU A 53 11.94 7.16 -17.65
CA GLU A 53 12.30 8.58 -17.73
C GLU A 53 11.76 9.38 -16.52
N GLY A 54 11.14 8.72 -15.55
CA GLY A 54 10.60 9.37 -14.37
C GLY A 54 9.25 10.04 -14.57
N ARG A 55 8.56 9.75 -15.66
CA ARG A 55 7.24 10.32 -15.94
C ARG A 55 6.14 9.47 -15.29
N PRO A 56 5.10 10.08 -14.71
CA PRO A 56 4.00 9.31 -14.11
C PRO A 56 3.28 8.45 -15.14
N ILE A 57 3.00 7.20 -14.76
CA ILE A 57 2.21 6.29 -15.57
C ILE A 57 0.74 6.51 -15.19
N ALA A 58 -0.01 7.19 -16.07
CA ALA A 58 -1.38 7.62 -15.77
C ALA A 58 -2.33 6.46 -15.46
N ALA A 59 -2.07 5.28 -16.03
CA ALA A 59 -2.92 4.12 -15.81
C ALA A 59 -2.76 3.50 -14.42
N PHE A 60 -1.69 3.81 -13.68
CA PHE A 60 -1.52 3.25 -12.35
C PHE A 60 -2.44 3.96 -11.35
N PRO A 61 -3.19 3.20 -10.51
CA PRO A 61 -4.23 3.79 -9.67
C PRO A 61 -3.79 4.91 -8.73
N LEU A 62 -2.58 4.87 -8.18
CA LEU A 62 -2.09 5.94 -7.32
C LEU A 62 -1.90 7.26 -8.07
N ASN A 63 -1.76 7.21 -9.39
CA ASN A 63 -1.63 8.39 -10.24
C ASN A 63 -2.96 8.84 -10.84
N ASP A 64 -4.02 8.07 -10.64
CA ASP A 64 -5.34 8.33 -11.23
C ASP A 64 -6.16 9.20 -10.26
N PRO A 65 -6.54 10.44 -10.66
CA PRO A 65 -7.26 11.33 -9.75
C PRO A 65 -8.65 10.83 -9.34
N ARG A 66 -9.20 9.81 -10.00
CA ARG A 66 -10.45 9.20 -9.57
C ARG A 66 -10.31 8.48 -8.23
N TYR A 67 -9.11 8.05 -7.88
CA TYR A 67 -8.87 7.27 -6.68
C TYR A 67 -8.07 8.10 -5.69
N GLU A 68 -8.73 8.51 -4.62
CA GLU A 68 -8.14 9.25 -3.54
C GLU A 68 -8.54 8.64 -2.21
N GLY A 69 -7.63 8.65 -1.24
CA GLY A 69 -8.00 8.22 0.08
C GLY A 69 -6.85 7.57 0.85
N ARG A 70 -7.18 7.17 2.06
CA ARG A 70 -6.22 6.59 3.01
C ARG A 70 -6.32 5.08 3.12
N ILE A 71 -7.09 4.45 2.24
CA ILE A 71 -7.28 3.00 2.22
C ILE A 71 -6.73 2.45 0.91
N LEU A 72 -5.75 1.56 1.01
CA LEU A 72 -5.24 0.82 -0.13
C LEU A 72 -5.95 -0.53 -0.17
N VAL A 73 -6.50 -0.91 -1.32
CA VAL A 73 -7.11 -2.22 -1.52
C VAL A 73 -6.22 -3.00 -2.49
N ALA A 74 -5.67 -4.11 -2.06
CA ALA A 74 -4.71 -4.89 -2.83
C ALA A 74 -5.15 -6.35 -2.96
N GLY A 75 -4.62 -7.03 -3.96
CA GLY A 75 -4.89 -8.43 -4.18
C GLY A 75 -4.28 -9.32 -3.10
N ARG A 76 -4.60 -10.60 -3.16
CA ARG A 76 -4.19 -11.60 -2.17
C ARG A 76 -2.67 -11.67 -2.00
N ASN A 77 -2.22 -11.97 -0.78
CA ASN A 77 -0.82 -12.18 -0.42
C ASN A 77 0.03 -10.91 -0.54
N PHE A 78 -0.43 -9.87 0.14
CA PHE A 78 0.24 -8.57 0.14
C PHE A 78 1.44 -8.57 1.09
N GLY A 79 2.56 -7.99 0.64
CA GLY A 79 3.75 -7.82 1.47
C GLY A 79 4.63 -9.05 1.54
N CYS A 80 4.47 -9.99 0.62
CA CYS A 80 5.34 -11.19 0.55
C CYS A 80 6.76 -10.80 0.14
N GLY A 81 7.67 -11.77 0.18
CA GLY A 81 9.06 -11.55 -0.17
C GLY A 81 9.92 -11.19 1.02
N SER A 82 10.99 -10.45 0.79
CA SER A 82 11.96 -10.09 1.83
C SER A 82 11.34 -9.26 2.95
N SER A 83 11.77 -9.52 4.17
CA SER A 83 11.31 -8.76 5.34
C SER A 83 11.89 -7.34 5.30
N ARG A 84 11.02 -6.35 5.07
CA ARG A 84 11.41 -4.93 5.00
C ARG A 84 10.41 -4.05 5.72
N GLU A 85 10.82 -3.50 6.85
CA GLU A 85 10.01 -2.52 7.55
C GLU A 85 9.76 -1.28 6.68
N HIS A 86 10.70 -0.99 5.77
CA HIS A 86 10.60 0.13 4.84
C HIS A 86 9.32 0.10 3.99
N ALA A 87 8.78 -1.09 3.70
CA ALA A 87 7.51 -1.19 2.98
C ALA A 87 6.36 -0.55 3.77
N ALA A 88 6.31 -0.81 5.08
CA ALA A 88 5.31 -0.19 5.94
C ALA A 88 5.55 1.32 6.08
N TRP A 89 6.81 1.75 6.16
CA TRP A 89 7.14 3.18 6.20
C TRP A 89 6.63 3.90 4.95
N ALA A 90 6.87 3.32 3.77
CA ALA A 90 6.48 3.95 2.50
C ALA A 90 4.96 4.12 2.42
N LEU A 91 4.21 3.08 2.78
CA LEU A 91 2.75 3.12 2.78
C LEU A 91 2.22 4.18 3.75
N ALA A 92 2.73 4.19 4.97
CA ALA A 92 2.29 5.12 6.00
C ALA A 92 2.66 6.57 5.65
N ASP A 93 3.88 6.79 5.16
CA ASP A 93 4.34 8.13 4.78
C ASP A 93 3.59 8.68 3.57
N TYR A 94 3.20 7.81 2.65
CA TYR A 94 2.38 8.22 1.50
C TYR A 94 1.00 8.73 1.93
N GLY A 95 0.50 8.25 3.07
CA GLY A 95 -0.78 8.68 3.63
C GLY A 95 -1.79 7.58 3.86
N PHE A 96 -1.44 6.33 3.58
CA PHE A 96 -2.34 5.22 3.85
C PHE A 96 -2.41 4.91 5.35
N ARG A 97 -3.62 4.63 5.83
CA ARG A 97 -3.87 4.22 7.21
C ARG A 97 -4.32 2.77 7.27
N VAL A 98 -4.91 2.26 6.20
CA VAL A 98 -5.46 0.91 6.12
C VAL A 98 -5.04 0.27 4.80
N VAL A 99 -4.64 -0.99 4.85
CA VAL A 99 -4.47 -1.82 3.66
C VAL A 99 -5.45 -2.98 3.77
N VAL A 100 -6.29 -3.16 2.75
CA VAL A 100 -7.27 -4.23 2.68
C VAL A 100 -6.78 -5.29 1.70
N SER A 101 -6.75 -6.54 2.14
CA SER A 101 -6.39 -7.68 1.29
C SER A 101 -7.03 -8.93 1.86
N SER A 102 -7.05 -10.01 1.09
CA SER A 102 -7.57 -11.28 1.57
C SER A 102 -6.50 -12.13 2.28
N PHE A 103 -5.23 -11.75 2.17
CA PHE A 103 -4.15 -12.42 2.91
C PHE A 103 -2.91 -11.51 2.94
N PHE A 104 -2.27 -11.47 4.12
CA PHE A 104 -1.04 -10.70 4.33
C PHE A 104 0.09 -11.64 4.75
N ALA A 105 1.30 -11.38 4.26
CA ALA A 105 2.49 -12.05 4.79
C ALA A 105 2.71 -11.63 6.25
N ASP A 106 3.10 -12.58 7.10
CA ASP A 106 3.17 -12.37 8.55
C ASP A 106 4.09 -11.23 8.97
N ILE A 107 5.27 -11.15 8.38
CA ILE A 107 6.25 -10.12 8.75
C ILE A 107 5.77 -8.75 8.33
N PHE A 108 5.20 -8.63 7.12
CA PHE A 108 4.62 -7.36 6.69
C PHE A 108 3.50 -6.92 7.64
N ARG A 109 2.61 -7.84 8.00
CA ARG A 109 1.50 -7.57 8.90
C ARG A 109 1.98 -6.99 10.22
N ASN A 110 3.03 -7.61 10.81
CA ASN A 110 3.60 -7.12 12.07
C ASN A 110 4.26 -5.75 11.91
N ASN A 111 5.01 -5.54 10.84
CA ASN A 111 5.63 -4.25 10.56
C ASN A 111 4.59 -3.15 10.35
N ALA A 112 3.49 -3.48 9.67
CA ALA A 112 2.40 -2.53 9.44
C ALA A 112 1.80 -2.07 10.76
N LEU A 113 1.46 -3.00 11.64
CA LEU A 113 0.90 -2.68 12.94
C LEU A 113 1.84 -1.81 13.78
N ASN A 114 3.15 -2.10 13.73
CA ASN A 114 4.15 -1.33 14.46
C ASN A 114 4.33 0.09 13.91
N ASN A 115 3.81 0.39 12.74
CA ASN A 115 3.94 1.69 12.08
C ASN A 115 2.60 2.41 11.91
N GLY A 116 1.58 2.01 12.63
CA GLY A 116 0.29 2.69 12.61
C GLY A 116 -0.54 2.43 11.36
N LEU A 117 -0.23 1.36 10.64
CA LEU A 117 -0.94 0.95 9.42
C LEU A 117 -1.74 -0.31 9.74
N LEU A 118 -3.05 -0.28 9.51
CA LEU A 118 -3.92 -1.41 9.80
C LEU A 118 -4.01 -2.35 8.60
N PRO A 119 -3.50 -3.59 8.71
CA PRO A 119 -3.73 -4.61 7.69
C PRO A 119 -5.07 -5.29 7.96
N LEU A 120 -6.07 -4.97 7.16
CA LEU A 120 -7.42 -5.50 7.33
C LEU A 120 -7.64 -6.67 6.37
N ARG A 121 -7.76 -7.86 6.93
CA ARG A 121 -8.01 -9.06 6.14
C ARG A 121 -9.50 -9.27 5.93
N VAL A 122 -9.89 -9.50 4.68
CA VAL A 122 -11.27 -9.79 4.30
C VAL A 122 -11.31 -11.09 3.50
N SER A 123 -12.50 -11.66 3.27
CA SER A 123 -12.63 -12.85 2.44
C SER A 123 -12.30 -12.51 0.98
N ASP A 124 -11.93 -13.53 0.20
CA ASP A 124 -11.68 -13.36 -1.23
C ASP A 124 -12.92 -12.82 -1.96
N ASP A 125 -14.11 -13.29 -1.59
CA ASP A 125 -15.36 -12.83 -2.19
C ASP A 125 -15.63 -11.36 -1.87
N PHE A 126 -15.40 -10.95 -0.64
CA PHE A 126 -15.58 -9.55 -0.24
C PHE A 126 -14.58 -8.66 -0.97
N LEU A 127 -13.33 -9.12 -1.07
CA LEU A 127 -12.30 -8.37 -1.79
C LEU A 127 -12.68 -8.15 -3.25
N ALA A 128 -13.17 -9.19 -3.92
CA ALA A 128 -13.65 -9.10 -5.30
C ALA A 128 -14.79 -8.08 -5.43
N ALA A 129 -15.71 -8.07 -4.48
CA ALA A 129 -16.81 -7.11 -4.48
C ALA A 129 -16.32 -5.67 -4.32
N ILE A 130 -15.31 -5.43 -3.48
CA ILE A 130 -14.71 -4.11 -3.33
C ILE A 130 -14.10 -3.65 -4.64
N PHE A 131 -13.32 -4.50 -5.30
CA PHE A 131 -12.71 -4.14 -6.58
C PHE A 131 -13.75 -3.82 -7.64
N ASP A 132 -14.84 -4.60 -7.70
CA ASP A 132 -15.95 -4.33 -8.61
C ASP A 132 -16.56 -2.94 -8.37
N ASP A 133 -16.82 -2.60 -7.13
CA ASP A 133 -17.41 -1.31 -6.77
C ASP A 133 -16.48 -0.15 -7.16
N LEU A 134 -15.19 -0.31 -6.94
CA LEU A 134 -14.21 0.74 -7.26
C LEU A 134 -14.07 0.96 -8.76
N ARG A 135 -14.24 -0.10 -9.57
CA ARG A 135 -14.17 0.04 -11.03
C ARG A 135 -15.36 0.78 -11.63
N ARG A 136 -16.50 0.77 -10.94
CA ARG A 136 -17.74 1.38 -11.46
C ARG A 136 -17.79 2.90 -11.31
N ASP A 137 -16.95 3.45 -10.49
CA ASP A 137 -16.96 4.89 -10.20
C ASP A 137 -16.18 5.70 -11.24
#